data_8da4de5f712b9f41fae725aff78a906a
#
_entry.id   8da4de5f712b9f41fae725aff78a906a
#
_cell.length_a   1.000
_cell.length_b   1.000
_cell.length_c   1.000
_cell.angle_alpha   90.00
_cell.angle_beta   90.00
_cell.angle_gamma   90.00
#
_symmetry.space_group_name_H-M   'P 1'
#
loop_
_entity.id
_entity.type
_entity.pdbx_description
1 polymer ?
#
loop_
_entity_poly.entity_id
_entity_poly.type
_entity_poly.pdbx_seq_one_letter_code
_entity_poly.pdbx_strand_id
1 'polypeptide(L)'
;MTKILIATYSWSGRTQAVAQKLVKDLKADTYTLEVAPDTFDNDMFETDAIATSQIKSDNYPKLVNKIPNISNYDLILVGSPVWRGAPATPVHTFLEDIKDYSGKVASFYTDAGSAGSYEETFRKWAHDLNVVGTHEGSANDLVAWVKDLS
;
A
#
# COMPACT_ATOMS: atom_id res chain seq x y z
N MET A 1 -16.47 -17.21 3.20
CA MET A 1 -16.32 -15.74 3.13
C MET A 1 -14.86 -15.37 2.89
N THR A 2 -14.65 -14.44 1.98
CA THR A 2 -13.29 -13.93 1.73
C THR A 2 -12.83 -13.08 2.90
N LYS A 3 -11.65 -13.38 3.43
CA LYS A 3 -11.07 -12.62 4.50
C LYS A 3 -10.03 -11.66 3.92
N ILE A 4 -10.21 -10.37 4.18
CA ILE A 4 -9.41 -9.30 3.57
C ILE A 4 -8.65 -8.54 4.65
N LEU A 5 -7.34 -8.32 4.40
CA LEU A 5 -6.53 -7.41 5.19
C LEU A 5 -6.25 -6.17 4.35
N ILE A 6 -6.52 -5.00 4.89
CA ILE A 6 -6.19 -3.73 4.24
C ILE A 6 -4.97 -3.14 4.93
N ALA A 7 -3.84 -3.16 4.22
CA ALA A 7 -2.57 -2.65 4.72
C ALA A 7 -2.28 -1.31 4.05
N THR A 8 -2.14 -0.24 4.84
CA THR A 8 -2.00 1.10 4.30
C THR A 8 -0.82 1.84 4.89
N TYR A 9 -0.20 2.67 4.05
CA TYR A 9 0.68 3.74 4.50
C TYR A 9 0.05 5.06 4.11
N SER A 10 -0.07 5.99 5.06
CA SER A 10 -0.67 7.30 4.80
C SER A 10 0.20 8.39 5.40
N TRP A 11 0.70 9.27 4.53
CA TRP A 11 1.49 10.41 4.95
C TRP A 11 0.61 11.61 5.31
N SER A 12 -0.42 11.89 4.49
CA SER A 12 -1.31 13.04 4.66
C SER A 12 -2.66 12.71 5.26
N GLY A 13 -2.97 11.43 5.47
CA GLY A 13 -4.29 10.98 5.95
C GLY A 13 -5.28 10.62 4.86
N ARG A 14 -4.98 10.92 3.60
CA ARG A 14 -5.90 10.64 2.48
C ARG A 14 -6.07 9.15 2.24
N THR A 15 -4.98 8.42 2.20
CA THR A 15 -5.00 6.96 2.03
C THR A 15 -5.73 6.29 3.19
N GLN A 16 -5.50 6.77 4.41
CA GLN A 16 -6.15 6.25 5.61
C GLN A 16 -7.68 6.43 5.55
N ALA A 17 -8.15 7.57 5.04
CA ALA A 17 -9.58 7.82 4.91
C ALA A 17 -10.25 6.83 3.95
N VAL A 18 -9.58 6.53 2.83
CA VAL A 18 -10.08 5.52 1.87
C VAL A 18 -10.11 4.14 2.53
N ALA A 19 -9.05 3.79 3.25
CA ALA A 19 -8.96 2.50 3.94
C ALA A 19 -10.09 2.31 4.96
N GLN A 20 -10.40 3.36 5.73
CA GLN A 20 -11.47 3.29 6.74
C GLN A 20 -12.84 3.04 6.10
N LYS A 21 -13.10 3.66 4.96
CA LYS A 21 -14.33 3.42 4.22
C LYS A 21 -14.41 1.97 3.73
N LEU A 22 -13.31 1.45 3.19
CA LEU A 22 -13.25 0.06 2.71
C LEU A 22 -13.44 -0.94 3.86
N VAL A 23 -12.83 -0.68 5.01
CA VAL A 23 -12.99 -1.54 6.19
C VAL A 23 -14.48 -1.65 6.56
N LYS A 24 -15.17 -0.53 6.58
CA LYS A 24 -16.59 -0.49 6.93
C LYS A 24 -17.44 -1.24 5.87
N ASP A 25 -17.19 -0.98 4.60
CA ASP A 25 -18.01 -1.52 3.51
C ASP A 25 -17.75 -3.00 3.26
N LEU A 26 -16.53 -3.48 3.53
CA LEU A 26 -16.10 -4.84 3.23
C LEU A 26 -15.95 -5.71 4.47
N LYS A 27 -16.10 -5.14 5.67
CA LYS A 27 -15.85 -5.82 6.95
C LYS A 27 -14.46 -6.43 6.99
N ALA A 28 -13.47 -5.69 6.53
CA ALA A 28 -12.08 -6.12 6.46
C ALA A 28 -11.33 -5.76 7.73
N ASP A 29 -10.22 -6.45 7.97
CA ASP A 29 -9.26 -6.07 8.99
C ASP A 29 -8.27 -5.06 8.42
N THR A 30 -7.56 -4.34 9.27
CA THR A 30 -6.63 -3.30 8.83
C THR A 30 -5.28 -3.43 9.52
N TYR A 31 -4.24 -3.06 8.80
CA TYR A 31 -2.88 -2.93 9.31
C TYR A 31 -2.30 -1.63 8.78
N THR A 32 -1.86 -0.75 9.66
CA THR A 32 -1.25 0.51 9.27
C THR A 32 0.26 0.36 9.29
N LEU A 33 0.90 0.61 8.13
CA LEU A 33 2.35 0.58 8.03
C LEU A 33 2.92 1.78 8.79
N GLU A 34 3.81 1.53 9.73
CA GLU A 34 4.44 2.59 10.52
C GLU A 34 5.97 2.50 10.41
N VAL A 35 6.60 3.66 10.28
CA VAL A 35 8.04 3.81 10.24
C VAL A 35 8.47 4.71 11.40
N ALA A 36 9.78 4.78 11.67
CA ALA A 36 10.29 5.64 12.74
C ALA A 36 9.83 7.09 12.54
N PRO A 37 9.48 7.81 13.62
CA PRO A 37 8.84 9.14 13.50
C PRO A 37 9.64 10.16 12.69
N ASP A 38 10.96 10.04 12.66
CA ASP A 38 11.84 10.98 11.94
C ASP A 38 12.24 10.48 10.55
N THR A 39 11.62 9.39 10.05
CA THR A 39 11.95 8.84 8.72
C THR A 39 11.62 9.82 7.61
N PHE A 40 10.47 10.48 7.71
CA PHE A 40 10.00 11.45 6.73
C PHE A 40 9.73 12.79 7.40
N ASP A 41 9.74 13.86 6.58
CA ASP A 41 9.47 15.21 7.02
C ASP A 41 7.98 15.54 6.87
N ASN A 42 7.51 16.61 7.50
CA ASN A 42 6.18 17.17 7.30
C ASN A 42 6.08 17.92 5.98
N ASP A 43 7.21 18.33 5.42
CA ASP A 43 7.29 19.00 4.12
C ASP A 43 7.32 17.96 3.01
N MET A 44 6.43 18.13 2.03
CA MET A 44 6.33 17.22 0.90
C MET A 44 7.62 17.19 0.07
N PHE A 45 8.28 18.31 -0.14
CA PHE A 45 9.54 18.37 -0.91
C PHE A 45 10.66 17.61 -0.23
N GLU A 46 10.79 17.75 1.10
CA GLU A 46 11.79 17.01 1.86
C GLU A 46 11.49 15.52 1.87
N THR A 47 10.22 15.15 2.03
CA THR A 47 9.80 13.74 2.01
C THR A 47 10.06 13.12 0.64
N ASP A 48 9.80 13.86 -0.44
CA ASP A 48 10.09 13.40 -1.79
C ASP A 48 11.59 13.16 -2.00
N ALA A 49 12.44 14.06 -1.50
CA ALA A 49 13.89 13.89 -1.59
C ALA A 49 14.37 12.67 -0.81
N ILE A 50 13.81 12.43 0.39
CA ILE A 50 14.13 11.26 1.20
C ILE A 50 13.74 9.98 0.46
N ALA A 51 12.52 9.92 -0.07
CA ALA A 51 12.03 8.75 -0.81
C ALA A 51 12.88 8.47 -2.04
N THR A 52 13.26 9.50 -2.80
CA THR A 52 14.11 9.37 -3.97
C THR A 52 15.48 8.79 -3.59
N SER A 53 16.06 9.27 -2.49
CA SER A 53 17.34 8.76 -1.98
C SER A 53 17.25 7.30 -1.57
N GLN A 54 16.15 6.91 -0.93
CA GLN A 54 15.92 5.51 -0.53
C GLN A 54 15.88 4.59 -1.73
N ILE A 55 15.17 4.99 -2.78
CA ILE A 55 15.07 4.19 -4.01
C ILE A 55 16.43 4.08 -4.71
N LYS A 56 17.17 5.19 -4.82
CA LYS A 56 18.49 5.18 -5.46
C LYS A 56 19.50 4.31 -4.75
N SER A 57 19.48 4.30 -3.42
CA SER A 57 20.42 3.53 -2.60
C SER A 57 19.91 2.13 -2.28
N ASP A 58 18.71 1.77 -2.72
CA ASP A 58 18.05 0.50 -2.39
C ASP A 58 17.99 0.29 -0.88
N ASN A 59 17.76 1.37 -0.14
CA ASN A 59 17.74 1.37 1.32
C ASN A 59 16.38 1.88 1.81
N TYR A 60 15.43 0.96 1.98
CA TYR A 60 14.05 1.27 2.31
C TYR A 60 13.83 1.31 3.82
N PRO A 61 12.85 2.13 4.30
CA PRO A 61 12.61 2.25 5.73
C PRO A 61 12.01 0.97 6.30
N LYS A 62 12.46 0.59 7.49
CA LYS A 62 11.91 -0.57 8.20
C LYS A 62 10.58 -0.22 8.86
N LEU A 63 9.65 -1.19 8.88
CA LEU A 63 8.41 -1.04 9.63
C LEU A 63 8.70 -1.24 11.12
N VAL A 64 8.12 -0.37 11.95
CA VAL A 64 8.35 -0.41 13.40
C VAL A 64 7.26 -1.21 14.14
N ASN A 65 6.15 -1.51 13.48
CA ASN A 65 5.07 -2.30 14.07
C ASN A 65 5.02 -3.69 13.46
N LYS A 66 4.55 -4.65 14.25
CA LYS A 66 4.52 -6.05 13.84
C LYS A 66 3.42 -6.31 12.81
N ILE A 67 3.76 -7.03 11.74
CA ILE A 67 2.78 -7.48 10.74
C ILE A 67 1.95 -8.62 11.34
N PRO A 68 0.61 -8.59 11.19
CA PRO A 68 -0.24 -9.66 11.71
C PRO A 68 -0.01 -10.98 10.97
N ASN A 69 -0.60 -12.06 11.46
CA ASN A 69 -0.52 -13.35 10.78
C ASN A 69 -1.33 -13.29 9.47
N ILE A 70 -0.64 -13.17 8.35
CA ILE A 70 -1.26 -12.97 7.04
C ILE A 70 -1.79 -14.26 6.41
N SER A 71 -1.41 -15.42 6.93
CA SER A 71 -1.85 -16.69 6.36
C SER A 71 -3.37 -16.91 6.48
N ASN A 72 -4.04 -16.15 7.34
CA ASN A 72 -5.49 -16.23 7.53
C ASN A 72 -6.29 -15.45 6.49
N TYR A 73 -5.62 -14.67 5.64
CA TYR A 73 -6.29 -13.79 4.70
C TYR A 73 -6.25 -14.36 3.28
N ASP A 74 -7.32 -14.13 2.54
CA ASP A 74 -7.45 -14.53 1.14
C ASP A 74 -6.98 -13.45 0.19
N LEU A 75 -7.05 -12.19 0.63
CA LEU A 75 -6.65 -11.01 -0.13
C LEU A 75 -5.99 -10.00 0.80
N ILE A 76 -4.84 -9.50 0.39
CA ILE A 76 -4.21 -8.34 1.02
C ILE A 76 -4.32 -7.17 0.06
N LEU A 77 -5.03 -6.13 0.49
CA LEU A 77 -5.20 -4.91 -0.28
C LEU A 77 -4.27 -3.84 0.29
N VAL A 78 -3.32 -3.39 -0.53
CA VAL A 78 -2.32 -2.41 -0.10
C VAL A 78 -2.74 -1.03 -0.57
N GLY A 79 -2.83 -0.08 0.36
CA GLY A 79 -3.15 1.31 0.05
C GLY A 79 -1.95 2.22 0.26
N SER A 80 -1.70 3.11 -0.69
CA SER A 80 -0.54 3.99 -0.68
C SER A 80 -0.80 5.29 -1.42
N PRO A 81 -0.19 6.42 -0.98
CA PRO A 81 -0.12 7.59 -1.85
C PRO A 81 0.81 7.33 -3.02
N VAL A 82 0.70 8.15 -4.07
CA VAL A 82 1.61 8.09 -5.21
C VAL A 82 2.74 9.10 -4.96
N TRP A 83 3.97 8.61 -4.90
CA TRP A 83 5.17 9.43 -4.73
C TRP A 83 6.02 9.33 -6.00
N ARG A 84 6.01 10.37 -6.83
CA ARG A 84 6.70 10.41 -8.14
C ARG A 84 6.35 9.22 -9.03
N GLY A 85 5.06 8.90 -9.11
CA GLY A 85 4.58 7.82 -9.96
C GLY A 85 4.84 6.42 -9.41
N ALA A 86 5.15 6.31 -8.12
CA ALA A 86 5.43 5.03 -7.46
C ALA A 86 4.71 4.94 -6.12
N PRO A 87 4.56 3.74 -5.54
CA PRO A 87 4.08 3.63 -4.16
C PRO A 87 5.05 4.27 -3.18
N ALA A 88 4.56 4.67 -2.01
CA ALA A 88 5.42 5.15 -0.94
C ALA A 88 6.43 4.07 -0.53
N THR A 89 7.63 4.48 -0.17
CA THR A 89 8.72 3.53 0.08
C THR A 89 8.48 2.53 1.21
N PRO A 90 7.71 2.85 2.28
CA PRO A 90 7.35 1.82 3.27
C PRO A 90 6.60 0.63 2.67
N VAL A 91 5.90 0.83 1.56
CA VAL A 91 5.21 -0.26 0.85
C VAL A 91 6.22 -1.29 0.32
N HIS A 92 7.37 -0.85 -0.18
CA HIS A 92 8.42 -1.76 -0.62
C HIS A 92 8.82 -2.72 0.52
N THR A 93 9.05 -2.18 1.70
CA THR A 93 9.41 -2.96 2.87
C THR A 93 8.32 -3.97 3.23
N PHE A 94 7.05 -3.52 3.21
CA PHE A 94 5.93 -4.41 3.50
C PHE A 94 5.86 -5.57 2.51
N LEU A 95 5.99 -5.28 1.21
CA LEU A 95 5.93 -6.32 0.18
C LEU A 95 7.06 -7.34 0.31
N GLU A 96 8.26 -6.89 0.68
CA GLU A 96 9.37 -7.80 0.96
C GLU A 96 9.09 -8.66 2.20
N ASP A 97 8.51 -8.04 3.24
CA ASP A 97 8.22 -8.75 4.50
C ASP A 97 7.12 -9.80 4.35
N ILE A 98 6.25 -9.69 3.34
CA ILE A 98 5.19 -10.66 3.08
C ILE A 98 5.45 -11.54 1.86
N LYS A 99 6.68 -11.61 1.37
CA LYS A 99 7.03 -12.29 0.11
C LYS A 99 6.61 -13.77 0.07
N ASP A 100 6.44 -14.40 1.22
CA ASP A 100 6.02 -15.81 1.30
C ASP A 100 4.50 -15.99 1.33
N TYR A 101 3.75 -14.90 1.27
CA TYR A 101 2.28 -14.95 1.27
C TYR A 101 1.78 -15.58 -0.04
N SER A 102 0.89 -16.57 0.06
CA SER A 102 0.42 -17.33 -1.10
C SER A 102 -0.93 -16.86 -1.64
N GLY A 103 -1.60 -15.93 -0.98
CA GLY A 103 -2.89 -15.42 -1.42
C GLY A 103 -2.78 -14.32 -2.46
N LYS A 104 -3.90 -13.66 -2.74
CA LYS A 104 -3.96 -12.58 -3.71
C LYS A 104 -3.52 -11.26 -3.10
N VAL A 105 -2.85 -10.42 -3.89
CA VAL A 105 -2.44 -9.07 -3.50
C VAL A 105 -2.98 -8.09 -4.53
N ALA A 106 -3.56 -7.00 -4.07
CA ALA A 106 -4.00 -5.90 -4.92
C ALA A 106 -3.62 -4.59 -4.25
N SER A 107 -3.70 -3.49 -4.99
CA SER A 107 -3.38 -2.18 -4.46
C SER A 107 -4.38 -1.13 -4.91
N PHE A 108 -4.69 -0.20 -4.01
CA PHE A 108 -5.32 1.05 -4.40
C PHE A 108 -4.36 2.21 -4.08
N TYR A 109 -4.48 3.29 -4.83
CA TYR A 109 -3.60 4.45 -4.64
C TYR A 109 -4.43 5.71 -4.52
N THR A 110 -3.90 6.68 -3.77
CA THR A 110 -4.48 8.01 -3.67
C THR A 110 -3.55 8.97 -4.40
N ASP A 111 -4.12 9.77 -5.29
CA ASP A 111 -3.36 10.51 -6.28
C ASP A 111 -3.91 11.93 -6.38
N ALA A 112 -3.01 12.91 -6.49
CA ALA A 112 -3.39 14.32 -6.65
C ALA A 112 -3.36 14.76 -8.12
N GLY A 113 -3.07 13.86 -9.05
CA GLY A 113 -2.98 14.17 -10.48
C GLY A 113 -2.83 12.92 -11.31
N SER A 114 -1.63 12.38 -11.42
CA SER A 114 -1.34 11.22 -12.26
C SER A 114 -0.67 10.11 -11.47
N ALA A 115 -1.17 8.90 -11.62
CA ALA A 115 -0.55 7.72 -11.02
C ALA A 115 0.81 7.37 -11.65
N GLY A 116 1.07 7.86 -12.87
CA GLY A 116 2.33 7.58 -13.54
C GLY A 116 2.56 6.08 -13.72
N SER A 117 3.69 5.59 -13.25
CA SER A 117 4.05 4.17 -13.33
C SER A 117 3.78 3.39 -12.04
N TYR A 118 2.79 3.82 -11.25
CA TYR A 118 2.47 3.19 -9.97
C TYR A 118 2.26 1.68 -10.08
N GLU A 119 1.40 1.23 -11.01
CA GLU A 119 1.11 -0.20 -11.15
C GLU A 119 2.36 -0.98 -11.54
N GLU A 120 3.14 -0.47 -12.48
CA GLU A 120 4.37 -1.12 -12.93
C GLU A 120 5.36 -1.27 -11.77
N THR A 121 5.57 -0.21 -11.02
CA THR A 121 6.47 -0.21 -9.87
C THR A 121 5.97 -1.13 -8.76
N PHE A 122 4.65 -1.10 -8.49
CA PHE A 122 4.06 -1.97 -7.48
C PHE A 122 4.29 -3.45 -7.84
N ARG A 123 4.04 -3.83 -9.09
CA ARG A 123 4.26 -5.21 -9.54
C ARG A 123 5.73 -5.61 -9.47
N LYS A 124 6.63 -4.69 -9.76
CA LYS A 124 8.07 -4.93 -9.67
C LYS A 124 8.49 -5.19 -8.22
N TRP A 125 7.99 -4.37 -7.28
CA TRP A 125 8.31 -4.55 -5.86
C TRP A 125 7.67 -5.81 -5.28
N ALA A 126 6.57 -6.25 -5.86
CA ALA A 126 5.82 -7.43 -5.41
C ALA A 126 6.09 -8.66 -6.28
N HIS A 127 7.32 -8.79 -6.81
CA HIS A 127 7.65 -9.80 -7.83
C HIS A 127 7.39 -11.25 -7.40
N ASP A 128 7.43 -11.54 -6.10
CA ASP A 128 7.17 -12.89 -5.58
C ASP A 128 5.70 -13.12 -5.21
N LEU A 129 4.85 -12.12 -5.39
CA LEU A 129 3.46 -12.15 -4.96
C LEU A 129 2.49 -12.26 -6.14
N ASN A 130 1.31 -12.78 -5.87
CA ASN A 130 0.25 -12.88 -6.88
C ASN A 130 -0.55 -11.57 -6.93
N VAL A 131 -0.05 -10.58 -7.67
CA VAL A 131 -0.72 -9.29 -7.83
C VAL A 131 -1.85 -9.42 -8.84
N VAL A 132 -3.09 -9.17 -8.39
CA VAL A 132 -4.28 -9.33 -9.23
C VAL A 132 -4.80 -8.01 -9.80
N GLY A 133 -4.30 -6.87 -9.35
CA GLY A 133 -4.66 -5.58 -9.94
C GLY A 133 -4.33 -4.39 -9.06
N THR A 134 -4.51 -3.21 -9.67
CA THR A 134 -4.42 -1.92 -8.98
C THR A 134 -5.59 -1.05 -9.38
N HIS A 135 -5.99 -0.10 -8.52
CA HIS A 135 -7.13 0.76 -8.79
C HIS A 135 -6.96 2.11 -8.09
N GLU A 136 -7.61 3.12 -8.63
CA GLU A 136 -7.58 4.46 -8.06
C GLU A 136 -8.51 4.52 -6.84
N GLY A 137 -8.01 5.08 -5.72
CA GLY A 137 -8.69 5.01 -4.43
C GLY A 137 -9.93 5.91 -4.31
N SER A 138 -10.05 6.95 -5.16
CA SER A 138 -11.22 7.83 -5.14
C SER A 138 -12.31 7.40 -6.11
N ALA A 139 -12.09 6.32 -6.87
CA ALA A 139 -13.06 5.85 -7.86
C ALA A 139 -14.34 5.35 -7.18
N ASN A 140 -15.49 5.66 -7.78
CA ASN A 140 -16.80 5.28 -7.25
C ASN A 140 -17.00 3.76 -7.22
N ASP A 141 -16.32 3.03 -8.08
CA ASP A 141 -16.42 1.56 -8.20
C ASP A 141 -15.38 0.79 -7.38
N LEU A 142 -14.65 1.47 -6.50
CA LEU A 142 -13.56 0.85 -5.75
C LEU A 142 -14.03 -0.38 -4.95
N VAL A 143 -15.15 -0.25 -4.22
CA VAL A 143 -15.69 -1.35 -3.41
C VAL A 143 -16.08 -2.53 -4.30
N ALA A 144 -16.76 -2.26 -5.42
CA ALA A 144 -17.16 -3.31 -6.36
C ALA A 144 -15.93 -4.00 -6.96
N TRP A 145 -14.90 -3.22 -7.28
CA TRP A 145 -13.65 -3.78 -7.81
C TRP A 145 -12.99 -4.73 -6.81
N VAL A 146 -12.92 -4.36 -5.53
CA VAL A 146 -12.34 -5.23 -4.50
C VAL A 146 -13.17 -6.51 -4.35
N LYS A 147 -14.50 -6.39 -4.36
CA LYS A 147 -15.38 -7.57 -4.26
C LYS A 147 -15.17 -8.54 -5.44
N ASP A 148 -14.90 -8.02 -6.63
CA ASP A 148 -14.65 -8.84 -7.80
C ASP A 148 -13.32 -9.61 -7.71
N LEU A 149 -12.37 -9.12 -6.94
CA LEU A 149 -11.07 -9.78 -6.73
C LEU A 149 -11.14 -10.92 -5.73
N SER A 150 -12.09 -10.85 -4.82
CA SER A 150 -12.16 -11.77 -3.68
C SER A 150 -13.03 -12.99 -3.93
#